data_f7284b05addb882bb94c070462ff534f
#
_entry.id   f7284b05addb882bb94c070462ff534f
#
_cell.length_a   1.000
_cell.length_b   1.000
_cell.length_c   1.000
_cell.angle_alpha   90.00
_cell.angle_beta   90.00
_cell.angle_gamma   90.00
#
_symmetry.space_group_name_H-M   'P 1'
#
loop_
_entity.id
_entity.type
_entity.pdbx_description
1 polymer ?
#
loop_
_entity_poly.entity_id
_entity_poly.type
_entity_poly.pdbx_seq_one_letter_code
_entity_poly.pdbx_strand_id
1 'polypeptide(L)'
;FAIRRQRQMCIRDRGQQAFNNFRIVPPGTGICHQVNLEYLSKVVWSEEFDGDKYLFPDTLVGTDSHTTMVNGLSVLGWGVGGIEAEAGMLGQPISMLIPEVIGFELNNKMPEGTTATDLVLTVVKMLRDKGVVGKFVEFYGDGLKNLSLADRATIANMAPEYGATCGFFPIDDETLKYLKFSGRDTLTVNIVEEYAKAQGLWASNDIEFTDSISLDMSTIVPTISGPKRPQDKVLLTNASDNFKKSFFETTKKKDYSNSRVSNTDYEIKDGSILIAAITSCTNTSNPNVLIGAGLLAKKAVEFGLEVKPWVKTSLAPGSQVVTDYLEKAGLNTYLDKLGFNLVGYGCTTCIGNSGPLPDNIVD
;
A
#
# COMPACT_ATOMS: atom_id res chain seq x y z
N PHE A 1 28.02 6.07 13.85
CA PHE A 1 26.99 6.84 13.11
C PHE A 1 27.63 7.70 11.99
N ALA A 2 28.67 8.47 12.27
CA ALA A 2 29.34 9.34 11.28
C ALA A 2 29.94 8.57 10.09
N ILE A 3 30.63 7.47 10.34
CA ILE A 3 31.24 6.61 9.29
C ILE A 3 30.19 5.99 8.36
N ARG A 4 29.04 5.60 8.89
CA ARG A 4 27.93 5.08 8.08
C ARG A 4 27.32 6.14 7.18
N ARG A 5 27.11 7.36 7.69
CA ARG A 5 26.65 8.51 6.89
C ARG A 5 27.65 8.87 5.79
N GLN A 6 28.93 8.89 6.10
CA GLN A 6 29.98 9.21 5.14
C GLN A 6 30.05 8.17 4.01
N ARG A 7 29.93 6.87 4.30
CA ARG A 7 29.85 5.81 3.29
C ARG A 7 28.62 5.94 2.39
N GLN A 8 27.46 6.26 2.95
CA GLN A 8 26.25 6.49 2.16
C GLN A 8 26.37 7.70 1.22
N MET A 9 26.98 8.78 1.67
CA MET A 9 27.27 9.96 0.83
C MET A 9 28.20 9.59 -0.33
N CYS A 10 29.30 8.89 -0.08
CA CYS A 10 30.23 8.45 -1.12
C CYS A 10 29.60 7.52 -2.16
N ILE A 11 28.64 6.64 -1.75
CA ILE A 11 27.91 5.78 -2.70
C ILE A 11 26.98 6.61 -3.58
N ARG A 12 26.27 7.58 -3.03
CA ARG A 12 25.38 8.47 -3.77
C ARG A 12 26.16 9.33 -4.76
N ASP A 13 27.26 9.93 -4.34
CA ASP A 13 28.11 10.77 -5.20
C ASP A 13 28.68 9.97 -6.37
N ARG A 14 29.11 8.72 -6.12
CA ARG A 14 29.58 7.83 -7.19
C ARG A 14 28.45 7.40 -8.14
N GLY A 15 27.25 7.13 -7.59
CA GLY A 15 26.07 6.81 -8.40
C GLY A 15 25.71 7.96 -9.34
N GLN A 16 25.69 9.19 -8.83
CA GLN A 16 25.42 10.39 -9.66
C GLN A 16 26.45 10.61 -10.76
N GLN A 17 27.71 10.20 -10.57
CA GLN A 17 28.76 10.29 -11.56
C GLN A 17 28.73 9.15 -12.57
N ALA A 18 28.26 7.96 -12.17
CA ALA A 18 28.27 6.75 -12.97
C ALA A 18 27.05 6.62 -13.91
N PHE A 19 25.92 7.21 -13.54
CA PHE A 19 24.64 7.06 -14.27
C PHE A 19 24.11 8.44 -14.70
N ASN A 20 23.78 8.58 -15.98
CA ASN A 20 23.32 9.85 -16.55
C ASN A 20 21.96 10.30 -15.99
N ASN A 21 21.07 9.37 -15.66
CA ASN A 21 19.69 9.61 -15.20
C ASN A 21 19.47 9.29 -13.72
N PHE A 22 20.52 9.30 -12.92
CA PHE A 22 20.43 8.97 -11.50
C PHE A 22 19.83 10.12 -10.70
N ARG A 23 18.76 9.81 -9.94
CA ARG A 23 18.11 10.78 -9.04
C ARG A 23 18.09 10.24 -7.63
N ILE A 24 18.27 11.12 -6.65
CA ILE A 24 18.22 10.79 -5.23
C ILE A 24 17.02 11.51 -4.61
N VAL A 25 16.12 10.72 -4.00
CA VAL A 25 15.05 11.25 -3.16
C VAL A 25 15.59 11.41 -1.73
N PRO A 26 15.49 12.60 -1.09
CA PRO A 26 16.00 12.81 0.26
C PRO A 26 15.33 11.92 1.30
N PRO A 27 16.03 11.53 2.37
CA PRO A 27 15.41 10.84 3.51
C PRO A 27 14.27 11.68 4.11
N GLY A 28 13.20 10.99 4.52
CA GLY A 28 12.03 11.64 5.11
C GLY A 28 10.96 12.12 4.11
N THR A 29 11.21 12.04 2.81
CA THR A 29 10.20 12.38 1.78
C THR A 29 9.06 11.37 1.77
N GLY A 30 9.40 10.09 1.83
CA GLY A 30 8.43 9.00 1.79
C GLY A 30 9.05 7.68 1.37
N ILE A 31 8.24 6.63 1.36
CA ILE A 31 8.64 5.32 0.85
C ILE A 31 8.64 5.32 -0.68
N CYS A 32 9.54 4.55 -1.30
CA CYS A 32 9.80 4.59 -2.74
C CYS A 32 8.55 4.44 -3.61
N HIS A 33 7.69 3.46 -3.33
CA HIS A 33 6.49 3.20 -4.15
C HIS A 33 5.42 4.30 -4.01
N GLN A 34 5.29 4.95 -2.86
CA GLN A 34 4.39 6.09 -2.72
C GLN A 34 4.96 7.34 -3.42
N VAL A 35 6.27 7.59 -3.30
CA VAL A 35 6.95 8.65 -4.05
C VAL A 35 6.86 8.43 -5.56
N ASN A 36 6.98 7.18 -6.02
CA ASN A 36 6.76 6.84 -7.43
C ASN A 36 5.35 7.22 -7.90
N LEU A 37 4.33 6.83 -7.15
CA LEU A 37 2.94 7.14 -7.46
C LEU A 37 2.67 8.65 -7.48
N GLU A 38 3.13 9.37 -6.45
CA GLU A 38 2.82 10.79 -6.23
C GLU A 38 3.61 11.72 -7.15
N TYR A 39 4.88 11.39 -7.47
CA TYR A 39 5.80 12.35 -8.07
C TYR A 39 6.53 11.86 -9.33
N LEU A 40 6.95 10.58 -9.40
CA LEU A 40 7.92 10.15 -10.39
C LEU A 40 7.30 9.52 -11.64
N SER A 41 6.26 8.73 -11.48
CA SER A 41 5.60 8.02 -12.59
C SER A 41 4.86 8.99 -13.50
N LYS A 42 4.96 8.73 -14.82
CA LYS A 42 4.42 9.60 -15.87
C LYS A 42 3.25 8.99 -16.64
N VAL A 43 3.06 7.67 -16.54
CA VAL A 43 2.13 6.85 -17.33
C VAL A 43 2.56 6.72 -18.79
N VAL A 44 2.94 7.82 -19.44
CA VAL A 44 3.52 7.84 -20.80
C VAL A 44 4.82 8.66 -20.76
N TRP A 45 5.88 8.05 -21.20
CA TRP A 45 7.18 8.69 -21.40
C TRP A 45 7.32 9.26 -22.81
N SER A 46 8.18 10.27 -22.93
CA SER A 46 8.59 10.81 -24.21
C SER A 46 10.10 10.97 -24.25
N GLU A 47 10.73 10.48 -25.30
CA GLU A 47 12.15 10.65 -25.57
C GLU A 47 12.36 11.07 -27.03
N GLU A 48 13.47 11.75 -27.30
CA GLU A 48 13.90 12.13 -28.64
C GLU A 48 14.98 11.16 -29.11
N PHE A 49 14.76 10.54 -30.27
CA PHE A 49 15.73 9.71 -30.97
C PHE A 49 15.86 10.17 -32.41
N ASP A 50 17.07 10.44 -32.87
CA ASP A 50 17.38 10.87 -34.25
C ASP A 50 16.55 12.08 -34.75
N GLY A 51 16.14 12.95 -33.81
CA GLY A 51 15.32 14.14 -34.11
C GLY A 51 13.81 13.90 -34.08
N ASP A 52 13.36 12.67 -33.91
CA ASP A 52 11.96 12.31 -33.75
C ASP A 52 11.59 12.13 -32.28
N LYS A 53 10.37 12.50 -31.91
CA LYS A 53 9.83 12.32 -30.57
C LYS A 53 9.02 11.02 -30.48
N TYR A 54 9.48 10.11 -29.63
CA TYR A 54 8.82 8.85 -29.36
C TYR A 54 8.03 8.90 -28.05
N LEU A 55 6.85 8.29 -28.08
CA LEU A 55 6.00 8.09 -26.89
C LEU A 55 5.91 6.60 -26.61
N PHE A 56 6.01 6.22 -25.34
CA PHE A 56 5.91 4.81 -24.90
C PHE A 56 5.37 4.72 -23.47
N PRO A 57 4.78 3.56 -23.07
CA PRO A 57 4.24 3.38 -21.73
C PRO A 57 5.35 3.45 -20.68
N ASP A 58 5.04 4.06 -19.54
CA ASP A 58 5.91 4.02 -18.36
C ASP A 58 5.91 2.63 -17.75
N THR A 59 7.08 2.15 -17.34
CA THR A 59 7.26 0.90 -16.61
C THR A 59 8.19 1.09 -15.44
N LEU A 60 8.04 0.28 -14.39
CA LEU A 60 8.81 0.41 -13.17
C LEU A 60 9.25 -0.95 -12.63
N VAL A 61 10.53 -1.11 -12.38
CA VAL A 61 11.06 -2.20 -11.55
C VAL A 61 11.71 -1.63 -10.31
N GLY A 62 11.53 -2.28 -9.18
CA GLY A 62 12.09 -1.84 -7.90
C GLY A 62 12.44 -3.00 -7.00
N THR A 63 13.38 -2.79 -6.08
CA THR A 63 13.80 -3.80 -5.10
C THR A 63 12.83 -3.98 -3.92
N ASP A 64 11.76 -3.20 -3.87
CA ASP A 64 10.68 -3.34 -2.89
C ASP A 64 9.53 -4.14 -3.49
N SER A 65 9.01 -5.13 -2.75
CA SER A 65 7.89 -5.95 -3.22
C SER A 65 6.61 -5.14 -3.49
N HIS A 66 6.39 -4.04 -2.78
CA HIS A 66 5.27 -3.13 -2.97
C HIS A 66 5.47 -2.07 -4.07
N THR A 67 6.52 -2.20 -4.89
CA THR A 67 6.67 -1.45 -6.16
C THR A 67 5.41 -1.57 -7.03
N THR A 68 4.67 -2.67 -6.90
CA THR A 68 3.40 -2.92 -7.56
C THR A 68 2.32 -1.87 -7.32
N MET A 69 2.44 -1.00 -6.32
CA MET A 69 1.50 0.08 -6.04
C MET A 69 1.27 0.98 -7.26
N VAL A 70 2.28 1.19 -8.08
CA VAL A 70 2.23 2.04 -9.26
C VAL A 70 1.25 1.54 -10.33
N ASN A 71 0.91 0.24 -10.32
CA ASN A 71 -0.09 -0.33 -11.22
C ASN A 71 -1.50 0.27 -11.01
N GLY A 72 -1.77 0.85 -9.83
CA GLY A 72 -2.99 1.63 -9.60
C GLY A 72 -3.05 2.92 -10.43
N LEU A 73 -1.91 3.45 -10.87
CA LEU A 73 -1.76 4.57 -11.80
C LEU A 73 -1.62 4.10 -13.27
N SER A 74 -1.87 2.84 -13.56
CA SER A 74 -1.73 2.28 -14.91
C SER A 74 -0.28 2.27 -15.43
N VAL A 75 0.69 2.19 -14.53
CA VAL A 75 2.10 1.98 -14.84
C VAL A 75 2.45 0.55 -14.52
N LEU A 76 2.93 -0.22 -15.49
CA LEU A 76 3.29 -1.61 -15.28
C LEU A 76 4.54 -1.70 -14.42
N GLY A 77 4.38 -2.17 -13.18
CA GLY A 77 5.46 -2.21 -12.21
C GLY A 77 5.42 -3.44 -11.30
N TRP A 78 6.61 -3.96 -10.96
CA TRP A 78 6.74 -5.08 -10.02
C TRP A 78 8.06 -5.05 -9.27
N GLY A 79 8.10 -5.81 -8.16
CA GLY A 79 9.30 -6.00 -7.37
C GLY A 79 10.25 -7.00 -8.00
N VAL A 80 11.56 -6.68 -7.97
CA VAL A 80 12.63 -7.53 -8.49
C VAL A 80 13.72 -7.72 -7.43
N GLY A 81 14.59 -8.71 -7.62
CA GLY A 81 15.80 -8.86 -6.82
C GLY A 81 16.86 -7.80 -7.13
N GLY A 82 17.90 -7.73 -6.29
CA GLY A 82 18.98 -6.77 -6.48
C GLY A 82 19.71 -6.94 -7.79
N ILE A 83 19.91 -8.19 -8.24
CA ILE A 83 20.62 -8.50 -9.49
C ILE A 83 19.83 -7.99 -10.70
N GLU A 84 18.53 -8.19 -10.73
CA GLU A 84 17.69 -7.69 -11.83
C GLU A 84 17.61 -6.17 -11.83
N ALA A 85 17.59 -5.52 -10.65
CA ALA A 85 17.65 -4.07 -10.56
C ALA A 85 18.98 -3.53 -11.09
N GLU A 86 20.10 -4.15 -10.73
CA GLU A 86 21.42 -3.79 -11.26
C GLU A 86 21.48 -3.98 -12.78
N ALA A 87 20.96 -5.08 -13.31
CA ALA A 87 20.90 -5.32 -14.74
C ALA A 87 20.12 -4.20 -15.45
N GLY A 88 18.95 -3.81 -14.90
CA GLY A 88 18.16 -2.69 -15.43
C GLY A 88 18.92 -1.37 -15.40
N MET A 89 19.62 -1.06 -14.31
CA MET A 89 20.45 0.16 -14.20
C MET A 89 21.61 0.19 -15.19
N LEU A 90 22.14 -0.97 -15.57
CA LEU A 90 23.23 -1.12 -16.54
C LEU A 90 22.74 -1.24 -17.99
N GLY A 91 21.43 -1.14 -18.23
CA GLY A 91 20.84 -1.28 -19.55
C GLY A 91 20.88 -2.72 -20.09
N GLN A 92 21.01 -3.71 -19.22
CA GLN A 92 20.99 -5.11 -19.62
C GLN A 92 19.54 -5.61 -19.72
N PRO A 93 19.20 -6.42 -20.74
CA PRO A 93 17.86 -6.96 -20.89
C PRO A 93 17.53 -7.97 -19.78
N ILE A 94 16.31 -7.90 -19.28
CA ILE A 94 15.75 -8.88 -18.35
C ILE A 94 14.75 -9.73 -19.12
N SER A 95 15.00 -11.04 -19.20
CA SER A 95 14.10 -11.97 -19.87
C SER A 95 12.98 -12.39 -18.94
N MET A 96 11.74 -12.32 -19.43
CA MET A 96 10.56 -12.82 -18.73
C MET A 96 9.73 -13.67 -19.68
N LEU A 97 9.21 -14.79 -19.20
CA LEU A 97 8.20 -15.56 -19.92
C LEU A 97 6.93 -14.71 -20.04
N ILE A 98 6.25 -14.82 -21.18
CA ILE A 98 4.93 -14.15 -21.34
C ILE A 98 3.99 -14.70 -20.26
N PRO A 99 3.50 -13.86 -19.33
CA PRO A 99 2.70 -14.33 -18.22
C PRO A 99 1.27 -14.67 -18.65
N GLU A 100 0.65 -15.59 -17.93
CA GLU A 100 -0.81 -15.68 -17.95
C GLU A 100 -1.41 -14.44 -17.29
N VAL A 101 -2.50 -13.92 -17.85
CA VAL A 101 -3.22 -12.77 -17.32
C VAL A 101 -4.60 -13.23 -16.82
N ILE A 102 -4.86 -12.98 -15.54
CA ILE A 102 -6.14 -13.26 -14.90
C ILE A 102 -6.95 -11.96 -14.84
N GLY A 103 -8.08 -11.93 -15.52
CA GLY A 103 -9.03 -10.84 -15.43
C GLY A 103 -9.77 -10.87 -14.08
N PHE A 104 -9.76 -9.74 -13.35
CA PHE A 104 -10.55 -9.59 -12.13
C PHE A 104 -11.65 -8.56 -12.35
N GLU A 105 -12.87 -9.04 -12.54
CA GLU A 105 -14.01 -8.18 -12.80
C GLU A 105 -14.56 -7.59 -11.50
N LEU A 106 -14.67 -6.25 -11.46
CA LEU A 106 -15.27 -5.52 -10.35
C LEU A 106 -16.62 -4.95 -10.79
N ASN A 107 -17.66 -5.32 -10.08
CA ASN A 107 -19.04 -4.91 -10.37
C ASN A 107 -19.62 -4.11 -9.21
N ASN A 108 -20.58 -3.22 -9.51
CA ASN A 108 -21.31 -2.42 -8.54
C ASN A 108 -20.41 -1.45 -7.73
N LYS A 109 -20.81 -1.08 -6.53
CA LYS A 109 -20.08 -0.21 -5.60
C LYS A 109 -20.10 -0.77 -4.19
N MET A 110 -19.10 -0.41 -3.40
CA MET A 110 -19.04 -0.79 -1.99
C MET A 110 -20.19 -0.17 -1.18
N PRO A 111 -20.71 -0.90 -0.16
CA PRO A 111 -21.68 -0.36 0.79
C PRO A 111 -21.08 0.76 1.64
N GLU A 112 -21.92 1.68 2.12
CA GLU A 112 -21.52 2.65 3.13
C GLU A 112 -20.99 1.97 4.39
N GLY A 113 -19.95 2.55 4.99
CA GLY A 113 -19.30 1.98 6.19
C GLY A 113 -18.23 0.94 5.89
N THR A 114 -17.98 0.61 4.62
CA THR A 114 -16.83 -0.20 4.19
C THR A 114 -15.72 0.68 3.63
N THR A 115 -14.51 0.14 3.62
CA THR A 115 -13.29 0.86 3.22
C THR A 115 -12.55 0.12 2.11
N ALA A 116 -11.58 0.80 1.49
CA ALA A 116 -10.66 0.16 0.55
C ALA A 116 -9.93 -1.05 1.17
N THR A 117 -9.68 -1.02 2.49
CA THR A 117 -9.08 -2.15 3.21
C THR A 117 -9.97 -3.38 3.20
N ASP A 118 -11.28 -3.23 3.41
CA ASP A 118 -12.23 -4.35 3.35
C ASP A 118 -12.27 -4.98 1.96
N LEU A 119 -12.24 -4.14 0.93
CA LEU A 119 -12.19 -4.58 -0.46
C LEU A 119 -10.88 -5.33 -0.74
N VAL A 120 -9.73 -4.74 -0.43
CA VAL A 120 -8.44 -5.36 -0.76
C VAL A 120 -8.23 -6.68 -0.03
N LEU A 121 -8.65 -6.81 1.23
CA LEU A 121 -8.57 -8.08 1.96
C LEU A 121 -9.46 -9.17 1.33
N THR A 122 -10.59 -8.77 0.76
CA THR A 122 -11.46 -9.67 0.00
C THR A 122 -10.80 -10.12 -1.31
N VAL A 123 -10.24 -9.17 -2.06
CA VAL A 123 -9.49 -9.43 -3.30
C VAL A 123 -8.30 -10.36 -3.03
N VAL A 124 -7.53 -10.09 -1.97
CA VAL A 124 -6.39 -10.95 -1.56
C VAL A 124 -6.83 -12.38 -1.32
N LYS A 125 -7.93 -12.57 -0.58
CA LYS A 125 -8.45 -13.93 -0.31
C LYS A 125 -8.88 -14.64 -1.59
N MET A 126 -9.66 -13.97 -2.45
CA MET A 126 -10.15 -14.55 -3.70
C MET A 126 -9.02 -14.94 -4.66
N LEU A 127 -8.01 -14.07 -4.82
CA LEU A 127 -6.88 -14.33 -5.70
C LEU A 127 -5.94 -15.42 -5.14
N ARG A 128 -5.77 -15.48 -3.81
CA ARG A 128 -5.06 -16.62 -3.17
C ARG A 128 -5.77 -17.94 -3.42
N ASP A 129 -7.08 -17.96 -3.29
CA ASP A 129 -7.87 -19.18 -3.57
C ASP A 129 -7.82 -19.58 -5.05
N LYS A 130 -7.79 -18.60 -5.96
CA LYS A 130 -7.64 -18.80 -7.40
C LYS A 130 -6.25 -19.34 -7.79
N GLY A 131 -5.22 -19.00 -7.04
CA GLY A 131 -3.85 -19.44 -7.31
C GLY A 131 -3.19 -18.68 -8.45
N VAL A 132 -2.87 -17.40 -8.22
CA VAL A 132 -2.31 -16.48 -9.21
C VAL A 132 -0.79 -16.29 -9.11
N VAL A 133 -0.08 -17.18 -8.44
CA VAL A 133 1.38 -17.09 -8.27
C VAL A 133 2.08 -17.10 -9.63
N GLY A 134 2.91 -16.08 -9.87
CA GLY A 134 3.64 -15.92 -11.13
C GLY A 134 2.80 -15.42 -12.30
N LYS A 135 1.52 -15.11 -12.09
CA LYS A 135 0.62 -14.55 -13.10
C LYS A 135 0.48 -13.04 -12.91
N PHE A 136 -0.02 -12.38 -13.95
CA PHE A 136 -0.50 -11.01 -13.87
C PHE A 136 -2.00 -11.03 -13.55
N VAL A 137 -2.46 -10.03 -12.82
CA VAL A 137 -3.88 -9.78 -12.60
C VAL A 137 -4.21 -8.42 -13.23
N GLU A 138 -5.26 -8.36 -14.01
CA GLU A 138 -5.77 -7.10 -14.56
C GLU A 138 -7.21 -6.87 -14.07
N PHE A 139 -7.45 -5.69 -13.51
CA PHE A 139 -8.75 -5.31 -12.98
C PHE A 139 -9.57 -4.61 -14.06
N TYR A 140 -10.82 -5.02 -14.23
CA TYR A 140 -11.74 -4.47 -15.21
C TYR A 140 -13.18 -4.47 -14.68
N GLY A 141 -14.12 -4.01 -15.47
CA GLY A 141 -15.54 -4.02 -15.15
C GLY A 141 -16.10 -2.66 -14.74
N ASP A 142 -17.41 -2.56 -14.73
CA ASP A 142 -18.13 -1.31 -14.48
C ASP A 142 -17.95 -0.73 -13.07
N GLY A 143 -17.50 -1.55 -12.13
CA GLY A 143 -17.20 -1.15 -10.76
C GLY A 143 -15.97 -0.23 -10.65
N LEU A 144 -15.05 -0.26 -11.63
CA LEU A 144 -13.83 0.56 -11.60
C LEU A 144 -14.12 2.05 -11.45
N LYS A 145 -15.18 2.55 -12.06
CA LYS A 145 -15.59 3.97 -11.96
C LYS A 145 -15.99 4.41 -10.54
N ASN A 146 -16.23 3.45 -9.65
CA ASN A 146 -16.56 3.70 -8.25
C ASN A 146 -15.35 3.64 -7.32
N LEU A 147 -14.17 3.37 -7.86
CA LEU A 147 -12.90 3.32 -7.12
C LEU A 147 -12.04 4.54 -7.45
N SER A 148 -11.67 5.28 -6.42
CA SER A 148 -10.64 6.31 -6.56
C SER A 148 -9.29 5.69 -6.92
N LEU A 149 -8.38 6.48 -7.48
CA LEU A 149 -7.04 5.98 -7.77
C LEU A 149 -6.32 5.48 -6.49
N ALA A 150 -6.58 6.11 -5.35
CA ALA A 150 -6.05 5.65 -4.07
C ALA A 150 -6.55 4.25 -3.68
N ASP A 151 -7.82 3.91 -3.98
CA ASP A 151 -8.37 2.57 -3.77
C ASP A 151 -7.68 1.55 -4.69
N ARG A 152 -7.49 1.90 -5.96
CA ARG A 152 -6.76 1.07 -6.94
C ARG A 152 -5.31 0.84 -6.52
N ALA A 153 -4.62 1.89 -6.07
CA ALA A 153 -3.25 1.82 -5.57
C ALA A 153 -3.16 0.90 -4.32
N THR A 154 -4.17 0.94 -3.44
CA THR A 154 -4.27 0.05 -2.28
C THR A 154 -4.35 -1.42 -2.71
N ILE A 155 -5.16 -1.74 -3.72
CA ILE A 155 -5.29 -3.09 -4.26
C ILE A 155 -4.00 -3.52 -4.97
N ALA A 156 -3.44 -2.68 -5.82
CA ALA A 156 -2.21 -2.94 -6.55
C ALA A 156 -1.00 -3.14 -5.63
N ASN A 157 -0.94 -2.39 -4.52
CA ASN A 157 0.10 -2.50 -3.51
C ASN A 157 0.19 -3.91 -2.92
N MET A 158 -0.94 -4.58 -2.72
CA MET A 158 -1.00 -5.91 -2.12
C MET A 158 -0.85 -7.06 -3.12
N ALA A 159 -0.29 -6.82 -4.32
CA ALA A 159 -0.01 -7.89 -5.27
C ALA A 159 0.88 -9.02 -4.69
N PRO A 160 1.93 -8.74 -3.90
CA PRO A 160 2.69 -9.79 -3.23
C PRO A 160 1.85 -10.63 -2.26
N GLU A 161 0.92 -10.02 -1.54
CA GLU A 161 0.05 -10.69 -0.58
C GLU A 161 -0.93 -11.64 -1.26
N TYR A 162 -1.51 -11.29 -2.41
CA TYR A 162 -2.30 -12.26 -3.17
C TYR A 162 -1.46 -13.15 -4.10
N GLY A 163 -0.17 -12.89 -4.26
CA GLY A 163 0.79 -13.76 -4.90
C GLY A 163 0.97 -13.54 -6.40
N ALA A 164 0.36 -12.52 -6.98
CA ALA A 164 0.58 -12.15 -8.37
C ALA A 164 1.87 -11.35 -8.55
N THR A 165 2.42 -11.33 -9.77
CA THR A 165 3.54 -10.47 -10.12
C THR A 165 3.15 -9.00 -10.04
N CYS A 166 1.95 -8.66 -10.53
CA CYS A 166 1.34 -7.33 -10.40
C CYS A 166 -0.18 -7.42 -10.42
N GLY A 167 -0.85 -6.33 -10.02
CA GLY A 167 -2.29 -6.14 -10.13
C GLY A 167 -2.56 -4.82 -10.86
N PHE A 168 -2.76 -4.90 -12.16
CA PHE A 168 -2.80 -3.78 -13.08
C PHE A 168 -4.20 -3.18 -13.22
N PHE A 169 -4.27 -1.86 -13.28
CA PHE A 169 -5.48 -1.10 -13.59
C PHE A 169 -5.31 -0.39 -14.93
N PRO A 170 -6.34 -0.35 -15.79
CA PRO A 170 -6.27 0.34 -17.08
C PRO A 170 -6.25 1.86 -16.93
N ILE A 171 -5.81 2.55 -17.99
CA ILE A 171 -5.89 4.02 -18.07
C ILE A 171 -7.33 4.42 -18.33
N ASP A 172 -7.88 5.32 -17.51
CA ASP A 172 -9.23 5.88 -17.63
C ASP A 172 -9.31 7.32 -17.11
N ASP A 173 -10.53 7.86 -17.01
CA ASP A 173 -10.78 9.20 -16.51
C ASP A 173 -10.26 9.41 -15.07
N GLU A 174 -10.28 8.39 -14.23
CA GLU A 174 -9.76 8.49 -12.84
C GLU A 174 -8.23 8.60 -12.83
N THR A 175 -7.54 7.94 -13.77
CA THR A 175 -6.10 8.13 -13.99
C THR A 175 -5.79 9.58 -14.35
N LEU A 176 -6.52 10.17 -15.31
CA LEU A 176 -6.32 11.56 -15.73
C LEU A 176 -6.63 12.56 -14.59
N LYS A 177 -7.69 12.29 -13.84
CA LYS A 177 -8.07 13.10 -12.68
C LYS A 177 -6.98 13.10 -11.61
N TYR A 178 -6.40 11.95 -11.32
CA TYR A 178 -5.30 11.85 -10.36
C TYR A 178 -4.04 12.57 -10.85
N LEU A 179 -3.67 12.44 -12.11
CA LEU A 179 -2.52 13.14 -12.69
C LEU A 179 -2.69 14.67 -12.55
N LYS A 180 -3.87 15.20 -12.84
CA LYS A 180 -4.18 16.63 -12.62
C LYS A 180 -4.10 17.01 -11.15
N PHE A 181 -4.71 16.21 -10.27
CA PHE A 181 -4.71 16.44 -8.83
C PHE A 181 -3.31 16.42 -8.22
N SER A 182 -2.44 15.52 -8.68
CA SER A 182 -1.05 15.40 -8.21
C SER A 182 -0.07 16.37 -8.89
N GLY A 183 -0.59 17.35 -9.67
CA GLY A 183 0.18 18.47 -10.18
C GLY A 183 0.93 18.18 -11.48
N ARG A 184 0.58 17.12 -12.23
CA ARG A 184 1.08 16.94 -13.60
C ARG A 184 0.46 18.02 -14.50
N ASP A 185 1.28 18.58 -15.39
CA ASP A 185 0.84 19.64 -16.28
C ASP A 185 -0.20 19.16 -17.31
N THR A 186 -0.98 20.11 -17.85
CA THR A 186 -2.08 19.80 -18.78
C THR A 186 -1.60 19.10 -20.04
N LEU A 187 -0.40 19.43 -20.54
CA LEU A 187 0.16 18.80 -21.73
C LEU A 187 0.44 17.32 -21.50
N THR A 188 1.07 17.00 -20.36
CA THR A 188 1.34 15.62 -19.95
C THR A 188 0.03 14.83 -19.85
N VAL A 189 -1.01 15.38 -19.23
CA VAL A 189 -2.30 14.70 -19.09
C VAL A 189 -2.96 14.45 -20.45
N ASN A 190 -2.93 15.42 -21.36
CA ASN A 190 -3.48 15.26 -22.71
C ASN A 190 -2.70 14.23 -23.53
N ILE A 191 -1.37 14.18 -23.40
CA ILE A 191 -0.54 13.16 -24.05
C ILE A 191 -0.94 11.76 -23.56
N VAL A 192 -1.14 11.57 -22.25
CA VAL A 192 -1.57 10.28 -21.68
C VAL A 192 -2.92 9.86 -22.27
N GLU A 193 -3.90 10.77 -22.35
CA GLU A 193 -5.22 10.47 -22.86
C GLU A 193 -5.17 10.07 -24.34
N GLU A 194 -4.57 10.91 -25.18
CA GLU A 194 -4.50 10.68 -26.63
C GLU A 194 -3.67 9.44 -26.97
N TYR A 195 -2.55 9.26 -26.30
CA TYR A 195 -1.71 8.07 -26.49
C TYR A 195 -2.45 6.80 -26.12
N ALA A 196 -3.10 6.76 -24.95
CA ALA A 196 -3.81 5.59 -24.47
C ALA A 196 -4.96 5.19 -25.41
N LYS A 197 -5.71 6.17 -25.92
CA LYS A 197 -6.78 5.93 -26.90
C LYS A 197 -6.23 5.44 -28.25
N ALA A 198 -5.16 6.07 -28.74
CA ALA A 198 -4.54 5.69 -30.02
C ALA A 198 -3.90 4.28 -30.00
N GLN A 199 -3.36 3.87 -28.85
CA GLN A 199 -2.71 2.57 -28.69
C GLN A 199 -3.64 1.46 -28.17
N GLY A 200 -4.93 1.75 -27.94
CA GLY A 200 -5.87 0.75 -27.39
C GLY A 200 -5.59 0.38 -25.93
N LEU A 201 -4.93 1.26 -25.17
CA LEU A 201 -4.63 1.07 -23.73
C LEU A 201 -5.67 1.72 -22.81
N TRP A 202 -6.68 2.36 -23.40
CA TRP A 202 -7.78 2.93 -22.63
C TRP A 202 -8.71 1.83 -22.11
N ALA A 203 -9.23 2.02 -20.90
CA ALA A 203 -10.13 1.06 -20.23
C ALA A 203 -11.23 0.54 -21.16
N SER A 204 -11.36 -0.77 -21.26
CA SER A 204 -12.37 -1.46 -22.05
C SER A 204 -12.83 -2.69 -21.29
N ASN A 205 -14.07 -3.13 -21.55
CA ASN A 205 -14.57 -4.42 -21.09
C ASN A 205 -14.47 -5.51 -22.18
N ASP A 206 -14.03 -5.14 -23.36
CA ASP A 206 -13.84 -6.06 -24.51
C ASP A 206 -12.37 -6.56 -24.55
N ILE A 207 -12.00 -7.32 -23.51
CA ILE A 207 -10.67 -7.88 -23.33
C ILE A 207 -10.79 -9.38 -23.08
N GLU A 208 -9.99 -10.17 -23.78
CA GLU A 208 -9.87 -11.60 -23.58
C GLU A 208 -8.70 -11.91 -22.62
N PHE A 209 -9.01 -12.59 -21.52
CA PHE A 209 -8.03 -13.02 -20.52
C PHE A 209 -7.77 -14.52 -20.59
N THR A 210 -6.64 -14.97 -20.05
CA THR A 210 -6.34 -16.41 -19.92
C THR A 210 -7.40 -17.11 -19.07
N ASP A 211 -7.86 -16.46 -18.02
CA ASP A 211 -8.94 -16.87 -17.12
C ASP A 211 -9.50 -15.65 -16.39
N SER A 212 -10.66 -15.74 -15.78
CA SER A 212 -11.27 -14.61 -15.09
C SER A 212 -11.95 -15.01 -13.78
N ILE A 213 -12.18 -14.00 -12.94
CA ILE A 213 -12.92 -14.08 -11.69
C ILE A 213 -13.69 -12.78 -11.49
N SER A 214 -14.85 -12.83 -10.86
CA SER A 214 -15.72 -11.67 -10.68
C SER A 214 -16.04 -11.43 -9.21
N LEU A 215 -16.13 -10.16 -8.81
CA LEU A 215 -16.53 -9.71 -7.49
C LEU A 215 -17.62 -8.63 -7.59
N ASP A 216 -18.77 -8.92 -6.98
CA ASP A 216 -19.77 -7.89 -6.69
C ASP A 216 -19.35 -7.11 -5.44
N MET A 217 -18.90 -5.86 -5.62
CA MET A 217 -18.44 -5.02 -4.51
C MET A 217 -19.55 -4.66 -3.51
N SER A 218 -20.83 -4.80 -3.89
CA SER A 218 -21.94 -4.60 -2.96
C SER A 218 -22.00 -5.63 -1.83
N THR A 219 -21.28 -6.74 -1.97
CA THR A 219 -21.18 -7.82 -0.96
C THR A 219 -20.06 -7.59 0.05
N ILE A 220 -19.26 -6.54 -0.10
CA ILE A 220 -18.17 -6.24 0.82
C ILE A 220 -18.73 -5.87 2.19
N VAL A 221 -18.09 -6.40 3.22
CA VAL A 221 -18.43 -6.15 4.62
C VAL A 221 -17.17 -5.85 5.43
N PRO A 222 -17.28 -5.14 6.57
CA PRO A 222 -16.16 -4.85 7.42
C PRO A 222 -15.35 -6.10 7.80
N THR A 223 -14.07 -6.04 7.56
CA THR A 223 -13.17 -7.20 7.53
C THR A 223 -11.82 -6.85 8.15
N ILE A 224 -11.27 -7.79 8.89
CA ILE A 224 -9.88 -7.79 9.37
C ILE A 224 -9.13 -9.00 8.82
N SER A 225 -7.84 -9.06 9.05
CA SER A 225 -7.01 -10.17 8.64
C SER A 225 -6.05 -10.60 9.73
N GLY A 226 -5.67 -11.86 9.76
CA GLY A 226 -4.74 -12.45 10.70
C GLY A 226 -5.31 -13.65 11.44
N PRO A 227 -4.56 -14.15 12.47
CA PRO A 227 -3.36 -13.56 13.08
C PRO A 227 -2.05 -13.80 12.33
N LYS A 228 -2.01 -14.70 11.35
CA LYS A 228 -0.73 -15.14 10.76
C LYS A 228 -0.41 -14.42 9.45
N ARG A 229 -1.39 -14.25 8.55
CA ARG A 229 -1.16 -13.79 7.18
C ARG A 229 -2.25 -12.82 6.71
N PRO A 230 -1.97 -11.92 5.76
CA PRO A 230 -2.94 -10.99 5.20
C PRO A 230 -4.14 -11.67 4.51
N GLN A 231 -3.96 -12.87 3.95
CA GLN A 231 -5.05 -13.63 3.34
C GLN A 231 -5.95 -14.37 4.34
N ASP A 232 -5.61 -14.40 5.63
CA ASP A 232 -6.43 -14.98 6.68
C ASP A 232 -7.57 -14.02 7.02
N LYS A 233 -8.51 -13.89 6.07
CA LYS A 233 -9.65 -12.97 6.17
C LYS A 233 -10.60 -13.38 7.27
N VAL A 234 -10.98 -12.43 8.11
CA VAL A 234 -11.93 -12.60 9.21
C VAL A 234 -12.96 -11.48 9.15
N LEU A 235 -14.24 -11.81 9.13
CA LEU A 235 -15.31 -10.82 9.26
C LEU A 235 -15.21 -10.15 10.63
N LEU A 236 -15.36 -8.84 10.68
CA LEU A 236 -15.23 -8.08 11.93
C LEU A 236 -16.20 -8.60 13.00
N THR A 237 -17.41 -9.02 12.61
CA THR A 237 -18.39 -9.64 13.50
C THR A 237 -17.92 -10.94 14.17
N ASN A 238 -16.99 -11.65 13.54
CA ASN A 238 -16.46 -12.92 14.01
C ASN A 238 -15.09 -12.80 14.67
N ALA A 239 -14.57 -11.56 14.83
CA ALA A 239 -13.20 -11.31 15.30
C ALA A 239 -12.93 -11.93 16.68
N SER A 240 -13.86 -11.78 17.62
CA SER A 240 -13.73 -12.32 18.99
C SER A 240 -13.60 -13.84 19.01
N ASP A 241 -14.49 -14.53 18.29
CA ASP A 241 -14.51 -16.00 18.29
C ASP A 241 -13.34 -16.58 17.51
N ASN A 242 -12.96 -15.94 16.41
CA ASN A 242 -11.76 -16.29 15.66
C ASN A 242 -10.50 -16.11 16.51
N PHE A 243 -10.39 -15.00 17.26
CA PHE A 243 -9.27 -14.78 18.17
C PHE A 243 -9.18 -15.88 19.21
N LYS A 244 -10.27 -16.19 19.91
CA LYS A 244 -10.30 -17.27 20.94
C LYS A 244 -9.81 -18.59 20.37
N LYS A 245 -10.37 -19.00 19.22
CA LYS A 245 -9.97 -20.24 18.54
C LYS A 245 -8.47 -20.23 18.21
N SER A 246 -8.00 -19.20 17.53
CA SER A 246 -6.60 -19.08 17.11
C SER A 246 -5.65 -19.02 18.29
N PHE A 247 -6.03 -18.35 19.37
CA PHE A 247 -5.24 -18.25 20.59
C PHE A 247 -5.02 -19.63 21.22
N PHE A 248 -6.08 -20.40 21.48
CA PHE A 248 -5.97 -21.73 22.11
C PHE A 248 -5.29 -22.74 21.18
N GLU A 249 -5.53 -22.68 19.88
CA GLU A 249 -4.82 -23.52 18.91
C GLU A 249 -3.32 -23.26 18.87
N THR A 250 -2.92 -21.98 18.96
CA THR A 250 -1.51 -21.59 18.85
C THR A 250 -0.74 -21.80 20.15
N THR A 251 -1.31 -21.39 21.28
CA THR A 251 -0.64 -21.43 22.59
C THR A 251 -0.74 -22.77 23.28
N LYS A 252 -1.71 -23.61 22.87
CA LYS A 252 -2.07 -24.87 23.55
C LYS A 252 -2.49 -24.69 25.01
N LYS A 253 -2.75 -23.46 25.45
CA LYS A 253 -3.32 -23.18 26.77
C LYS A 253 -4.78 -23.67 26.83
N LYS A 254 -5.27 -23.91 28.04
CA LYS A 254 -6.68 -24.28 28.28
C LYS A 254 -7.53 -23.09 28.72
N ASP A 255 -6.88 -22.11 29.38
CA ASP A 255 -7.49 -20.91 29.93
C ASP A 255 -6.62 -19.70 29.65
N TYR A 256 -7.21 -18.51 29.76
CA TYR A 256 -6.47 -17.25 29.73
C TYR A 256 -5.72 -17.04 31.04
N SER A 257 -4.54 -16.46 30.95
CA SER A 257 -3.75 -16.04 32.11
C SER A 257 -3.69 -14.52 32.21
N ASN A 258 -3.57 -14.03 33.44
CA ASN A 258 -3.29 -12.63 33.76
C ASN A 258 -1.90 -12.53 34.35
N SER A 259 -1.20 -11.43 34.07
CA SER A 259 0.09 -11.09 34.64
C SER A 259 0.04 -9.69 35.20
N ARG A 260 0.45 -9.52 36.46
CA ARG A 260 0.60 -8.20 37.06
C ARG A 260 1.87 -7.56 36.53
N VAL A 261 1.78 -6.33 36.05
CA VAL A 261 2.92 -5.60 35.52
C VAL A 261 3.71 -4.98 36.68
N SER A 262 5.02 -5.25 36.73
CA SER A 262 5.91 -4.79 37.81
C SER A 262 5.90 -3.26 37.93
N ASN A 263 5.82 -2.75 39.16
CA ASN A 263 5.80 -1.33 39.48
C ASN A 263 4.61 -0.55 38.90
N THR A 264 3.48 -1.22 38.67
CA THR A 264 2.23 -0.59 38.19
C THR A 264 1.04 -1.07 39.01
N ASP A 265 -0.12 -0.43 38.80
CA ASP A 265 -1.41 -0.77 39.43
C ASP A 265 -2.33 -1.57 38.48
N TYR A 266 -1.85 -1.99 37.31
CA TYR A 266 -2.63 -2.71 36.32
C TYR A 266 -2.09 -4.12 36.02
N GLU A 267 -2.96 -4.92 35.44
CA GLU A 267 -2.68 -6.26 34.93
C GLU A 267 -2.86 -6.30 33.43
N ILE A 268 -2.06 -7.11 32.74
CA ILE A 268 -2.28 -7.50 31.37
C ILE A 268 -2.74 -8.96 31.33
N LYS A 269 -3.54 -9.30 30.35
CA LYS A 269 -4.06 -10.66 30.15
C LYS A 269 -3.77 -11.16 28.75
N ASP A 270 -3.79 -12.46 28.58
CA ASP A 270 -3.75 -13.06 27.26
C ASP A 270 -4.83 -12.42 26.36
N GLY A 271 -4.42 -11.89 25.20
CA GLY A 271 -5.26 -11.12 24.29
C GLY A 271 -5.25 -9.60 24.51
N SER A 272 -4.49 -9.08 25.48
CA SER A 272 -4.24 -7.64 25.60
C SER A 272 -3.50 -7.14 24.36
N ILE A 273 -3.94 -6.00 23.81
CA ILE A 273 -3.25 -5.31 22.75
C ILE A 273 -2.05 -4.59 23.33
N LEU A 274 -0.86 -4.87 22.87
CA LEU A 274 0.40 -4.24 23.32
C LEU A 274 0.94 -3.24 22.29
N ILE A 275 0.63 -3.40 21.02
CA ILE A 275 1.05 -2.51 19.93
C ILE A 275 -0.16 -2.17 19.06
N ALA A 276 -0.35 -0.90 18.80
CA ALA A 276 -1.30 -0.39 17.81
C ALA A 276 -0.59 0.64 16.92
N ALA A 277 -0.45 0.35 15.65
CA ALA A 277 0.31 1.18 14.73
C ALA A 277 -0.45 1.45 13.44
N ILE A 278 -0.46 2.72 13.03
CA ILE A 278 -0.86 3.13 11.68
C ILE A 278 0.42 3.18 10.86
N THR A 279 0.55 2.29 9.87
CA THR A 279 1.82 2.11 9.15
C THR A 279 1.68 2.16 7.65
N SER A 280 2.69 2.68 7.08
CA SER A 280 3.25 2.70 5.74
C SER A 280 2.27 2.81 4.54
N CYS A 281 2.37 1.89 3.59
CA CYS A 281 2.02 2.14 2.21
C CYS A 281 0.58 1.79 1.84
N THR A 282 0.03 0.69 2.32
CA THR A 282 -1.25 0.18 1.83
C THR A 282 -2.42 1.11 2.20
N ASN A 283 -2.58 1.40 3.47
CA ASN A 283 -3.70 2.23 3.94
C ASN A 283 -3.37 3.72 3.98
N THR A 284 -2.11 4.09 4.25
CA THR A 284 -1.75 5.51 4.41
C THR A 284 -1.70 6.27 3.09
N SER A 285 -1.57 5.59 1.96
CA SER A 285 -1.71 6.19 0.63
C SER A 285 -3.14 6.58 0.27
N ASN A 286 -4.12 6.13 1.07
CA ASN A 286 -5.53 6.41 0.84
C ASN A 286 -6.04 7.49 1.80
N PRO A 287 -6.25 8.73 1.34
CA PRO A 287 -6.69 9.84 2.19
C PRO A 287 -8.03 9.57 2.87
N ASN A 288 -8.96 8.86 2.23
CA ASN A 288 -10.26 8.56 2.83
C ASN A 288 -10.12 7.70 4.09
N VAL A 289 -9.23 6.70 4.05
CA VAL A 289 -8.97 5.81 5.18
C VAL A 289 -8.31 6.58 6.34
N LEU A 290 -7.32 7.41 6.05
CA LEU A 290 -6.59 8.17 7.07
C LEU A 290 -7.40 9.31 7.66
N ILE A 291 -8.17 10.03 6.86
CA ILE A 291 -9.10 11.05 7.35
C ILE A 291 -10.17 10.37 8.22
N GLY A 292 -10.69 9.22 7.80
CA GLY A 292 -11.61 8.41 8.61
C GLY A 292 -11.01 8.03 9.96
N ALA A 293 -9.76 7.57 10.00
CA ALA A 293 -9.04 7.27 11.24
C ALA A 293 -8.86 8.52 12.13
N GLY A 294 -8.52 9.67 11.54
CA GLY A 294 -8.41 10.95 12.24
C GLY A 294 -9.75 11.43 12.83
N LEU A 295 -10.86 11.26 12.08
CA LEU A 295 -12.20 11.58 12.57
C LEU A 295 -12.63 10.64 13.71
N LEU A 296 -12.26 9.35 13.62
CA LEU A 296 -12.49 8.40 14.71
C LEU A 296 -11.69 8.80 15.96
N ALA A 297 -10.42 9.16 15.81
CA ALA A 297 -9.58 9.66 16.89
C ALA A 297 -10.17 10.92 17.52
N LYS A 298 -10.67 11.86 16.72
CA LYS A 298 -11.37 13.06 17.21
C LYS A 298 -12.56 12.69 18.08
N LYS A 299 -13.46 11.85 17.60
CA LYS A 299 -14.62 11.39 18.36
C LYS A 299 -14.21 10.68 19.64
N ALA A 300 -13.21 9.80 19.58
CA ALA A 300 -12.72 9.08 20.76
C ALA A 300 -12.24 10.05 21.86
N VAL A 301 -11.44 11.05 21.50
CA VAL A 301 -10.96 12.09 22.43
C VAL A 301 -12.12 12.93 22.97
N GLU A 302 -13.08 13.31 22.15
CA GLU A 302 -14.27 14.08 22.56
C GLU A 302 -15.16 13.28 23.55
N PHE A 303 -15.19 11.94 23.43
CA PHE A 303 -15.85 11.06 24.40
C PHE A 303 -14.99 10.73 25.63
N GLY A 304 -13.80 11.32 25.77
CA GLY A 304 -12.91 11.09 26.91
C GLY A 304 -12.25 9.70 26.90
N LEU A 305 -12.16 9.05 25.74
CA LEU A 305 -11.48 7.77 25.63
C LEU A 305 -9.97 7.98 25.57
N GLU A 306 -9.24 7.10 26.25
CA GLU A 306 -7.78 7.11 26.33
C GLU A 306 -7.21 5.74 25.95
N VAL A 307 -5.99 5.74 25.42
CA VAL A 307 -5.23 4.52 25.16
C VAL A 307 -4.72 3.96 26.49
N LYS A 308 -4.79 2.65 26.65
CA LYS A 308 -4.30 2.00 27.88
C LYS A 308 -2.78 2.17 28.02
N PRO A 309 -2.24 2.31 29.25
CA PRO A 309 -0.82 2.65 29.48
C PRO A 309 0.18 1.61 28.96
N TRP A 310 -0.25 0.40 28.74
CA TRP A 310 0.59 -0.68 28.19
C TRP A 310 0.58 -0.75 26.67
N VAL A 311 -0.23 0.05 25.96
CA VAL A 311 -0.34 0.03 24.50
C VAL A 311 0.63 1.01 23.88
N LYS A 312 1.59 0.52 23.13
CA LYS A 312 2.50 1.33 22.32
C LYS A 312 1.81 1.71 21.01
N THR A 313 1.54 2.99 20.83
CA THR A 313 0.94 3.54 19.62
C THR A 313 1.99 4.23 18.74
N SER A 314 1.78 4.29 17.43
CA SER A 314 2.64 5.01 16.50
C SER A 314 1.94 5.30 15.18
N LEU A 315 2.40 6.38 14.51
CA LEU A 315 2.03 6.74 13.14
C LEU A 315 3.28 6.79 12.28
N ALA A 316 3.34 5.96 11.24
CA ALA A 316 4.41 5.94 10.26
C ALA A 316 3.83 5.91 8.84
N PRO A 317 3.41 7.06 8.30
CA PRO A 317 2.78 7.13 6.98
C PRO A 317 3.79 6.89 5.86
N GLY A 318 3.28 6.65 4.65
CA GLY A 318 4.11 6.35 3.49
C GLY A 318 4.82 7.58 2.92
N SER A 319 4.28 8.79 3.06
CA SER A 319 4.91 10.03 2.59
C SER A 319 4.49 11.25 3.40
N GLN A 320 5.15 12.38 3.15
CA GLN A 320 4.82 13.67 3.77
C GLN A 320 3.44 14.17 3.38
N VAL A 321 2.92 13.82 2.22
CA VAL A 321 1.57 14.19 1.76
C VAL A 321 0.51 13.80 2.79
N VAL A 322 0.70 12.67 3.49
CA VAL A 322 -0.22 12.21 4.54
C VAL A 322 -0.27 13.15 5.73
N THR A 323 0.90 13.57 6.22
CA THR A 323 0.97 14.54 7.32
C THR A 323 0.40 15.89 6.91
N ASP A 324 0.69 16.35 5.71
CA ASP A 324 0.20 17.62 5.19
C ASP A 324 -1.33 17.70 5.15
N TYR A 325 -2.02 16.66 4.65
CA TYR A 325 -3.49 16.71 4.63
C TYR A 325 -4.11 16.47 6.01
N LEU A 326 -3.50 15.69 6.90
CA LEU A 326 -3.96 15.53 8.29
C LEU A 326 -3.83 16.83 9.08
N GLU A 327 -2.73 17.58 8.89
CA GLU A 327 -2.54 18.90 9.49
C GLU A 327 -3.56 19.91 8.97
N LYS A 328 -3.73 19.99 7.64
CA LYS A 328 -4.75 20.88 7.02
C LYS A 328 -6.16 20.57 7.50
N ALA A 329 -6.47 19.30 7.77
CA ALA A 329 -7.75 18.87 8.32
C ALA A 329 -7.85 19.06 9.85
N GLY A 330 -6.76 19.41 10.54
CA GLY A 330 -6.70 19.55 12.01
C GLY A 330 -6.89 18.23 12.75
N LEU A 331 -6.58 17.09 12.11
CA LEU A 331 -6.82 15.75 12.65
C LEU A 331 -5.59 15.13 13.33
N ASN A 332 -4.38 15.58 12.99
CA ASN A 332 -3.14 15.13 13.61
C ASN A 332 -3.14 15.30 15.12
N THR A 333 -3.65 16.42 15.64
CA THR A 333 -3.72 16.71 17.08
C THR A 333 -4.53 15.70 17.88
N TYR A 334 -5.54 15.09 17.27
CA TYR A 334 -6.36 14.05 17.93
C TYR A 334 -5.68 12.67 17.88
N LEU A 335 -4.96 12.38 16.80
CA LEU A 335 -4.11 11.21 16.72
C LEU A 335 -2.99 11.26 17.75
N ASP A 336 -2.32 12.42 17.89
CA ASP A 336 -1.28 12.66 18.90
C ASP A 336 -1.80 12.48 20.34
N LYS A 337 -3.01 12.97 20.64
CA LYS A 337 -3.64 12.78 21.96
C LYS A 337 -3.88 11.32 22.30
N LEU A 338 -4.08 10.46 21.31
CA LEU A 338 -4.17 9.01 21.48
C LEU A 338 -2.81 8.32 21.36
N GLY A 339 -1.72 9.08 21.30
CA GLY A 339 -0.35 8.57 21.22
C GLY A 339 0.09 8.08 19.84
N PHE A 340 -0.72 8.26 18.79
CA PHE A 340 -0.33 7.97 17.41
C PHE A 340 0.55 9.08 16.84
N ASN A 341 1.70 9.29 17.50
CA ASN A 341 2.68 10.29 17.10
C ASN A 341 3.45 9.85 15.86
N LEU A 342 3.84 10.82 15.03
CA LEU A 342 4.68 10.58 13.86
C LEU A 342 6.08 10.09 14.31
N VAL A 343 6.45 8.87 13.91
CA VAL A 343 7.75 8.26 14.23
C VAL A 343 8.69 8.17 13.02
N GLY A 344 8.18 8.40 11.83
CA GLY A 344 8.95 8.37 10.58
C GLY A 344 8.05 8.11 9.37
N TYR A 345 8.65 8.04 8.19
CA TYR A 345 7.95 7.74 6.93
C TYR A 345 8.42 6.41 6.37
N GLY A 346 7.47 5.49 6.09
CA GLY A 346 7.76 4.21 5.47
C GLY A 346 7.53 3.00 6.38
N CYS A 347 8.23 1.90 6.07
CA CYS A 347 8.05 0.61 6.75
C CYS A 347 8.62 0.64 8.17
N THR A 348 7.75 0.38 9.15
CA THR A 348 8.08 0.29 10.58
C THR A 348 7.45 -0.97 11.17
N THR A 349 6.40 -0.86 11.94
CA THR A 349 5.72 -1.99 12.59
C THR A 349 5.27 -3.08 11.62
N CYS A 350 4.90 -2.74 10.38
CA CYS A 350 4.47 -3.70 9.36
C CYS A 350 5.55 -4.74 8.99
N ILE A 351 6.83 -4.42 9.20
CA ILE A 351 7.97 -5.32 9.02
C ILE A 351 8.59 -5.77 10.35
N GLY A 352 7.85 -5.64 11.46
CA GLY A 352 8.34 -6.00 12.79
C GLY A 352 9.29 -4.98 13.44
N ASN A 353 9.41 -3.76 12.89
CA ASN A 353 10.31 -2.72 13.40
C ASN A 353 9.55 -1.68 14.24
N SER A 354 8.77 -2.14 15.21
CA SER A 354 8.03 -1.29 16.15
C SER A 354 8.89 -0.71 17.28
N GLY A 355 10.15 -1.11 17.37
CA GLY A 355 11.01 -0.85 18.52
C GLY A 355 10.59 -1.64 19.78
N PRO A 356 11.38 -1.59 20.86
CA PRO A 356 11.12 -2.36 22.07
C PRO A 356 9.83 -1.90 22.77
N LEU A 357 9.19 -2.82 23.46
CA LEU A 357 8.20 -2.49 24.48
C LEU A 357 8.91 -2.03 25.77
N PRO A 358 8.23 -1.34 26.70
CA PRO A 358 8.77 -1.05 28.02
C PRO A 358 9.18 -2.35 28.75
N ASP A 359 10.33 -2.32 29.47
CA ASP A 359 10.91 -3.52 30.12
C ASP A 359 9.90 -4.19 31.06
N ASN A 360 9.13 -3.41 31.82
CA ASN A 360 8.11 -3.94 32.73
C ASN A 360 6.89 -4.60 32.04
N ILE A 361 6.78 -4.45 30.72
CA ILE A 361 5.76 -5.16 29.91
C ILE A 361 6.32 -6.44 29.31
N VAL A 362 7.65 -6.49 29.11
CA VAL A 362 8.34 -7.65 28.53
C VAL A 362 8.61 -8.72 29.58
N ASP A 363 8.94 -8.30 30.82
CA ASP A 363 9.19 -9.17 31.98
C ASP A 363 7.89 -9.85 32.49
#